data_534a92b5c23853a2e94aeeadb71b2f06
#
_entry.id   534a92b5c23853a2e94aeeadb71b2f06
#
_cell.length_a   1.000
_cell.length_b   1.000
_cell.length_c   1.000
_cell.angle_alpha   90.00
_cell.angle_beta   90.00
_cell.angle_gamma   90.00
#
_symmetry.space_group_name_H-M   'P 1'
#
loop_
_entity.id
_entity.type
_entity.pdbx_description
1 polymer ?
#
loop_
_entity_poly.entity_id
_entity_poly.type
_entity_poly.pdbx_seq_one_letter_code
_entity_poly.pdbx_strand_id
1 'polypeptide(L)'
;MINIPKGTKDVLPADSYKWQYVEGVARETAKLFNLKEIRTPVFEHTELFLRGVGDTTDIVTKEMYTFRDKGDRSITLKPEGTAGAARSFIENGMGNGVLPAKMYYLIPAFRYERPQAGRLREFHQFGVEVFGAKGADTDAEVISLADSLLKKLGLNVKLHINSIGCPTCRAAYN
;
A
#
# COMPACT_ATOMS: atom_id res chain seq x y z
N MET A 1 -21.20 -2.37 -27.84
CA MET A 1 -21.31 -2.43 -26.37
C MET A 1 -19.94 -2.11 -25.79
N ILE A 2 -19.86 -1.23 -24.80
CA ILE A 2 -18.58 -0.89 -24.14
C ILE A 2 -18.38 -1.88 -22.99
N ASN A 3 -17.26 -2.58 -22.98
CA ASN A 3 -16.92 -3.55 -21.94
C ASN A 3 -15.96 -2.93 -20.91
N ILE A 4 -15.91 -3.51 -19.73
CA ILE A 4 -14.98 -3.15 -18.68
C ILE A 4 -13.52 -3.30 -19.15
N PRO A 5 -12.59 -2.40 -18.76
CA PRO A 5 -11.18 -2.52 -19.11
C PRO A 5 -10.57 -3.83 -18.59
N LYS A 6 -9.68 -4.42 -19.41
CA LYS A 6 -9.00 -5.67 -19.03
C LYS A 6 -8.18 -5.50 -17.75
N GLY A 7 -8.39 -6.39 -16.80
CA GLY A 7 -7.67 -6.38 -15.50
C GLY A 7 -8.35 -5.53 -14.43
N THR A 8 -9.58 -5.07 -14.68
CA THR A 8 -10.44 -4.47 -13.66
C THR A 8 -11.66 -5.36 -13.41
N LYS A 9 -12.39 -5.12 -12.33
CA LYS A 9 -13.58 -5.88 -11.98
C LYS A 9 -14.58 -5.01 -11.22
N ASP A 10 -15.85 -5.06 -11.64
CA ASP A 10 -16.92 -4.46 -10.86
C ASP A 10 -17.17 -5.28 -9.58
N VAL A 11 -17.44 -4.58 -8.49
CA VAL A 11 -17.99 -5.17 -7.27
C VAL A 11 -19.51 -4.93 -7.29
N LEU A 12 -20.25 -5.95 -7.68
CA LEU A 12 -21.70 -5.85 -7.81
C LEU A 12 -22.40 -5.82 -6.42
N PRO A 13 -23.63 -5.29 -6.33
CA PRO A 13 -24.39 -5.26 -5.07
C PRO A 13 -24.47 -6.62 -4.37
N ALA A 14 -24.55 -7.71 -5.12
CA ALA A 14 -24.59 -9.08 -4.57
C ALA A 14 -23.28 -9.50 -3.86
N ASP A 15 -22.16 -8.84 -4.14
CA ASP A 15 -20.84 -9.16 -3.58
C ASP A 15 -20.28 -8.05 -2.69
N SER A 16 -20.86 -6.85 -2.70
CA SER A 16 -20.34 -5.66 -1.98
C SER A 16 -20.26 -5.89 -0.46
N TYR A 17 -21.16 -6.71 0.11
CA TYR A 17 -21.13 -7.04 1.53
C TYR A 17 -19.83 -7.76 1.96
N LYS A 18 -19.21 -8.53 1.05
CA LYS A 18 -17.92 -9.21 1.32
C LYS A 18 -16.80 -8.18 1.48
N TRP A 19 -16.81 -7.14 0.64
CA TRP A 19 -15.88 -6.02 0.72
C TRP A 19 -16.07 -5.23 2.01
N GLN A 20 -17.32 -4.87 2.30
CA GLN A 20 -17.67 -4.16 3.54
C GLN A 20 -17.23 -4.93 4.79
N TYR A 21 -17.41 -6.26 4.79
CA TYR A 21 -16.95 -7.11 5.89
C TYR A 21 -15.42 -7.05 6.06
N VAL A 22 -14.65 -7.28 5.00
CA VAL A 22 -13.19 -7.25 5.03
C VAL A 22 -12.67 -5.88 5.46
N GLU A 23 -13.21 -4.81 4.88
CA GLU A 23 -12.86 -3.44 5.23
C GLU A 23 -13.22 -3.09 6.69
N GLY A 24 -14.37 -3.56 7.16
CA GLY A 24 -14.80 -3.41 8.55
C GLY A 24 -13.82 -4.06 9.51
N VAL A 25 -13.44 -5.32 9.27
CA VAL A 25 -12.45 -6.05 10.09
C VAL A 25 -11.08 -5.34 10.06
N ALA A 26 -10.67 -4.81 8.91
CA ALA A 26 -9.41 -4.07 8.79
C ALA A 26 -9.42 -2.78 9.61
N ARG A 27 -10.51 -1.97 9.53
CA ARG A 27 -10.68 -0.75 10.33
C ARG A 27 -10.70 -1.02 11.82
N GLU A 28 -11.45 -2.02 12.26
CA GLU A 28 -11.51 -2.41 13.68
C GLU A 28 -10.14 -2.90 14.18
N THR A 29 -9.41 -3.65 13.36
CA THR A 29 -8.06 -4.08 13.73
C THR A 29 -7.11 -2.88 13.82
N ALA A 30 -7.11 -1.97 12.85
CA ALA A 30 -6.31 -0.75 12.89
C ALA A 30 -6.59 0.09 14.15
N LYS A 31 -7.86 0.20 14.53
CA LYS A 31 -8.27 0.91 15.76
C LYS A 31 -7.69 0.29 17.02
N LEU A 32 -7.65 -1.04 17.13
CA LEU A 32 -7.05 -1.74 18.29
C LEU A 32 -5.56 -1.44 18.44
N PHE A 33 -4.85 -1.21 17.34
CA PHE A 33 -3.44 -0.83 17.32
C PHE A 33 -3.21 0.68 17.32
N ASN A 34 -4.27 1.48 17.59
CA ASN A 34 -4.23 2.94 17.62
C ASN A 34 -3.72 3.61 16.34
N LEU A 35 -3.98 3.00 15.17
CA LEU A 35 -3.71 3.63 13.89
C LEU A 35 -4.83 4.58 13.49
N LYS A 36 -4.49 5.65 12.79
CA LYS A 36 -5.43 6.62 12.23
C LYS A 36 -5.50 6.49 10.72
N GLU A 37 -6.72 6.59 10.16
CA GLU A 37 -6.89 6.49 8.71
C GLU A 37 -6.26 7.69 8.01
N ILE A 38 -5.48 7.42 6.97
CA ILE A 38 -5.02 8.42 6.01
C ILE A 38 -5.58 8.09 4.63
N ARG A 39 -6.01 9.13 3.90
CA ARG A 39 -6.47 9.02 2.51
C ARG A 39 -5.64 9.93 1.63
N THR A 40 -4.94 9.34 0.69
CA THR A 40 -4.12 10.06 -0.29
C THR A 40 -4.84 10.09 -1.64
N PRO A 41 -4.51 11.05 -2.54
CA PRO A 41 -5.04 11.08 -3.90
C PRO A 41 -4.84 9.76 -4.64
N VAL A 42 -5.67 9.54 -5.67
CA VAL A 42 -5.55 8.35 -6.53
C VAL A 42 -4.35 8.45 -7.47
N PHE A 43 -3.94 9.67 -7.80
CA PHE A 43 -2.78 9.95 -8.64
C PHE A 43 -1.85 10.95 -7.96
N GLU A 44 -0.58 10.89 -8.30
CA GLU A 44 0.49 11.75 -7.79
C GLU A 44 1.42 12.14 -8.95
N HIS A 45 2.32 13.08 -8.71
CA HIS A 45 3.43 13.31 -9.63
C HIS A 45 4.29 12.07 -9.78
N THR A 46 4.65 11.72 -11.01
CA THR A 46 5.42 10.51 -11.31
C THR A 46 6.72 10.42 -10.52
N GLU A 47 7.37 11.57 -10.29
CA GLU A 47 8.62 11.67 -9.53
C GLU A 47 8.55 11.11 -8.11
N LEU A 48 7.36 11.16 -7.48
CA LEU A 48 7.17 10.60 -6.15
C LEU A 48 7.48 9.10 -6.12
N PHE A 49 7.00 8.38 -7.13
CA PHE A 49 7.19 6.93 -7.21
C PHE A 49 8.60 6.56 -7.69
N LEU A 50 9.20 7.33 -8.60
CA LEU A 50 10.58 7.15 -9.02
C LEU A 50 11.55 7.21 -7.82
N ARG A 51 11.35 8.18 -6.94
CA ARG A 51 12.18 8.35 -5.73
C ARG A 51 11.97 7.25 -4.69
N GLY A 52 10.72 6.82 -4.48
CA GLY A 52 10.34 5.92 -3.37
C GLY A 52 10.63 4.45 -3.64
N VAL A 53 10.45 4.02 -4.88
CA VAL A 53 10.50 2.59 -5.26
C VAL A 53 11.86 2.20 -5.85
N GLY A 54 12.68 3.20 -6.26
CA GLY A 54 13.97 3.00 -6.92
C GLY A 54 13.84 2.83 -8.44
N ASP A 55 14.72 3.50 -9.18
CA ASP A 55 14.67 3.61 -10.66
C ASP A 55 14.79 2.26 -11.40
N THR A 56 15.18 1.19 -10.71
CA THR A 56 15.47 -0.12 -11.30
C THR A 56 14.44 -1.18 -11.01
N THR A 57 13.37 -0.88 -10.28
CA THR A 57 12.32 -1.87 -9.97
C THR A 57 11.38 -2.06 -11.15
N ASP A 58 10.91 -3.30 -11.38
CA ASP A 58 9.95 -3.63 -12.43
C ASP A 58 8.66 -2.79 -12.32
N ILE A 59 8.25 -2.40 -11.12
CA ILE A 59 7.08 -1.55 -10.87
C ILE A 59 7.25 -0.19 -11.55
N VAL A 60 8.41 0.43 -11.39
CA VAL A 60 8.72 1.76 -11.96
C VAL A 60 8.90 1.69 -13.46
N THR A 61 9.55 0.66 -13.95
CA THR A 61 9.94 0.59 -15.38
C THR A 61 8.84 0.05 -16.29
N LYS A 62 7.93 -0.79 -15.80
CA LYS A 62 7.01 -1.55 -16.67
C LYS A 62 5.54 -1.52 -16.23
N GLU A 63 5.24 -1.20 -14.97
CA GLU A 63 3.90 -1.45 -14.42
C GLU A 63 3.12 -0.20 -14.01
N MET A 64 3.70 1.00 -14.10
CA MET A 64 2.99 2.23 -13.75
C MET A 64 2.05 2.69 -14.88
N TYR A 65 0.86 3.16 -14.49
CA TYR A 65 -0.04 3.90 -15.36
C TYR A 65 0.34 5.39 -15.32
N THR A 66 1.18 5.81 -16.24
CA THR A 66 1.69 7.19 -16.33
C THR A 66 1.13 7.89 -17.56
N PHE A 67 0.72 9.14 -17.40
CA PHE A 67 0.20 9.99 -18.47
C PHE A 67 0.55 11.46 -18.21
N ARG A 68 0.38 12.30 -19.23
CA ARG A 68 0.49 13.75 -19.07
C ARG A 68 -0.89 14.37 -18.87
N ASP A 69 -0.99 15.27 -17.91
CA ASP A 69 -2.20 16.06 -17.71
C ASP A 69 -2.27 17.22 -18.72
N LYS A 70 -3.36 18.01 -18.66
CA LYS A 70 -3.54 19.17 -19.56
C LYS A 70 -2.49 20.26 -19.39
N GLY A 71 -1.76 20.28 -18.28
CA GLY A 71 -0.65 21.19 -17.99
C GLY A 71 0.72 20.58 -18.31
N ASP A 72 0.77 19.49 -19.07
CA ASP A 72 1.97 18.75 -19.48
C ASP A 72 2.80 18.18 -18.30
N ARG A 73 2.17 18.00 -17.14
CA ARG A 73 2.81 17.40 -15.96
C ARG A 73 2.70 15.89 -16.02
N SER A 74 3.78 15.18 -15.69
CA SER A 74 3.79 13.71 -15.62
C SER A 74 3.08 13.25 -14.35
N ILE A 75 2.00 12.52 -14.51
CA ILE A 75 1.10 12.02 -13.47
C ILE A 75 1.05 10.50 -13.55
N THR A 76 1.01 9.85 -12.41
CA THR A 76 0.93 8.39 -12.30
C THR A 76 -0.20 7.99 -11.35
N LEU A 77 -1.03 7.03 -11.77
CA LEU A 77 -1.96 6.36 -10.85
C LEU A 77 -1.14 5.60 -9.82
N LYS A 78 -1.46 5.75 -8.54
CA LYS A 78 -0.68 5.17 -7.44
C LYS A 78 -0.56 3.64 -7.57
N PRO A 79 0.66 3.09 -7.68
CA PRO A 79 0.89 1.65 -7.73
C PRO A 79 0.95 0.99 -6.35
N GLU A 80 1.00 1.82 -5.28
CA GLU A 80 1.04 1.43 -3.87
C GLU A 80 0.70 2.65 -2.98
N GLY A 81 0.61 2.47 -1.66
CA GLY A 81 0.17 3.53 -0.74
C GLY A 81 1.28 4.22 0.03
N THR A 82 2.44 3.58 0.20
CA THR A 82 3.53 4.06 1.07
C THR A 82 4.07 5.42 0.65
N ALA A 83 4.37 5.60 -0.65
CA ALA A 83 4.92 6.85 -1.17
C ALA A 83 3.98 8.04 -0.93
N GLY A 84 2.67 7.86 -1.19
CA GLY A 84 1.66 8.89 -0.93
C GLY A 84 1.51 9.22 0.56
N ALA A 85 1.56 8.20 1.42
CA ALA A 85 1.51 8.39 2.87
C ALA A 85 2.75 9.13 3.39
N ALA A 86 3.95 8.75 2.93
CA ALA A 86 5.20 9.41 3.27
C ALA A 86 5.24 10.87 2.80
N ARG A 87 4.83 11.14 1.55
CA ARG A 87 4.70 12.51 1.03
C ARG A 87 3.76 13.34 1.91
N SER A 88 2.57 12.80 2.23
CA SER A 88 1.59 13.49 3.06
C SER A 88 2.12 13.77 4.47
N PHE A 89 2.84 12.81 5.08
CA PHE A 89 3.48 12.99 6.39
C PHE A 89 4.46 14.16 6.38
N ILE A 90 5.29 14.26 5.35
CA ILE A 90 6.31 15.33 5.21
C ILE A 90 5.64 16.67 4.90
N GLU A 91 4.79 16.72 3.87
CA GLU A 91 4.17 17.95 3.38
C GLU A 91 3.30 18.65 4.43
N ASN A 92 2.60 17.88 5.26
CA ASN A 92 1.75 18.42 6.31
C ASN A 92 2.49 18.61 7.65
N GLY A 93 3.82 18.45 7.69
CA GLY A 93 4.61 18.66 8.89
C GLY A 93 4.24 17.74 10.06
N MET A 94 3.70 16.55 9.78
CA MET A 94 3.21 15.64 10.83
C MET A 94 4.34 15.15 11.75
N GLY A 95 5.60 15.21 11.28
CA GLY A 95 6.78 14.91 12.10
C GLY A 95 7.03 15.88 13.27
N ASN A 96 6.38 17.06 13.26
CA ASN A 96 6.44 18.03 14.36
C ASN A 96 5.41 17.72 15.47
N GLY A 97 4.54 16.73 15.26
CA GLY A 97 3.53 16.31 16.21
C GLY A 97 4.01 15.19 17.14
N VAL A 98 3.03 14.48 17.69
CA VAL A 98 3.30 13.32 18.55
C VAL A 98 3.80 12.15 17.72
N LEU A 99 4.96 11.60 18.10
CA LEU A 99 5.55 10.42 17.48
C LEU A 99 5.51 9.23 18.43
N PRO A 100 5.44 7.99 17.95
CA PRO A 100 5.35 7.62 16.52
C PRO A 100 3.97 7.97 15.93
N ALA A 101 3.97 8.51 14.70
CA ALA A 101 2.75 8.69 13.92
C ALA A 101 2.39 7.35 13.26
N LYS A 102 1.23 6.81 13.63
CA LYS A 102 0.75 5.49 13.21
C LYS A 102 -0.48 5.67 12.31
N MET A 103 -0.37 5.25 11.08
CA MET A 103 -1.42 5.44 10.07
C MET A 103 -1.75 4.14 9.34
N TYR A 104 -2.98 4.03 8.87
CA TYR A 104 -3.38 2.98 7.93
C TYR A 104 -4.17 3.58 6.78
N TYR A 105 -4.21 2.86 5.67
CA TYR A 105 -5.04 3.19 4.52
C TYR A 105 -5.73 1.95 3.95
N LEU A 106 -6.90 2.19 3.34
CA LEU A 106 -7.62 1.27 2.49
C LEU A 106 -7.83 1.97 1.14
N ILE A 107 -7.07 1.59 0.13
CA ILE A 107 -6.98 2.32 -1.12
C ILE A 107 -7.06 1.39 -2.33
N PRO A 108 -7.61 1.86 -3.47
CA PRO A 108 -7.33 1.25 -4.75
C PRO A 108 -5.88 1.57 -5.17
N ALA A 109 -5.24 0.62 -5.81
CA ALA A 109 -3.91 0.75 -6.41
C ALA A 109 -3.92 0.17 -7.83
N PHE A 110 -2.99 0.62 -8.69
CA PHE A 110 -3.04 0.37 -10.12
C PHE A 110 -1.67 -0.07 -10.64
N ARG A 111 -1.61 -1.27 -11.25
CA ARG A 111 -0.38 -1.78 -11.88
C ARG A 111 -0.70 -2.39 -13.24
N TYR A 112 0.09 -2.05 -14.26
CA TYR A 112 -0.06 -2.60 -15.60
C TYR A 112 0.54 -4.01 -15.69
N GLU A 113 0.08 -4.89 -14.82
CA GLU A 113 0.50 -6.29 -14.79
C GLU A 113 -0.26 -7.13 -15.82
N ARG A 114 0.29 -8.30 -16.14
CA ARG A 114 -0.45 -9.32 -16.90
C ARG A 114 -1.55 -9.89 -16.00
N PRO A 115 -2.85 -9.67 -16.31
CA PRO A 115 -3.92 -10.17 -15.48
C PRO A 115 -3.94 -11.68 -15.42
N GLN A 116 -4.10 -12.21 -14.21
CA GLN A 116 -4.28 -13.64 -13.93
C GLN A 116 -5.15 -13.84 -12.68
N ALA A 117 -5.47 -15.06 -12.31
CA ALA A 117 -6.25 -15.34 -11.11
C ALA A 117 -5.59 -14.72 -9.87
N GLY A 118 -6.34 -13.88 -9.15
CA GLY A 118 -5.85 -13.18 -7.97
C GLY A 118 -4.93 -11.98 -8.24
N ARG A 119 -4.67 -11.62 -9.51
CA ARG A 119 -3.80 -10.51 -9.89
C ARG A 119 -4.46 -9.63 -10.94
N LEU A 120 -5.01 -8.52 -10.51
CA LEU A 120 -5.69 -7.53 -11.34
C LEU A 120 -4.84 -6.28 -11.53
N ARG A 121 -5.21 -5.45 -12.52
CA ARG A 121 -4.59 -4.14 -12.77
C ARG A 121 -5.07 -3.07 -11.82
N GLU A 122 -6.31 -3.19 -11.35
CA GLU A 122 -6.83 -2.46 -10.20
C GLU A 122 -7.02 -3.45 -9.05
N PHE A 123 -6.44 -3.16 -7.92
CA PHE A 123 -6.53 -3.98 -6.71
C PHE A 123 -6.61 -3.07 -5.49
N HIS A 124 -6.96 -3.62 -4.34
CA HIS A 124 -7.06 -2.86 -3.10
C HIS A 124 -5.95 -3.26 -2.14
N GLN A 125 -5.42 -2.25 -1.45
CA GLN A 125 -4.43 -2.43 -0.39
C GLN A 125 -4.99 -1.94 0.95
N PHE A 126 -4.87 -2.79 1.96
CA PHE A 126 -4.78 -2.35 3.34
C PHE A 126 -3.29 -2.20 3.67
N GLY A 127 -2.86 -1.01 4.03
CA GLY A 127 -1.47 -0.73 4.37
C GLY A 127 -1.36 -0.01 5.71
N VAL A 128 -0.20 -0.17 6.34
CA VAL A 128 0.14 0.42 7.64
C VAL A 128 1.48 1.11 7.52
N GLU A 129 1.56 2.34 8.01
CA GLU A 129 2.78 3.13 8.05
C GLU A 129 3.02 3.61 9.49
N VAL A 130 4.25 3.48 9.97
CA VAL A 130 4.68 3.98 11.27
C VAL A 130 5.91 4.87 11.09
N PHE A 131 5.77 6.15 11.39
CA PHE A 131 6.85 7.13 11.27
C PHE A 131 7.34 7.58 12.64
N GLY A 132 8.67 7.66 12.81
CA GLY A 132 9.29 8.19 14.02
C GLY A 132 9.53 7.15 15.12
N ALA A 133 9.44 5.86 14.81
CA ALA A 133 9.87 4.76 15.68
C ALA A 133 11.15 4.11 15.15
N LYS A 134 11.99 3.57 16.02
CA LYS A 134 13.31 2.99 15.66
C LYS A 134 13.52 1.57 16.18
N GLY A 135 12.63 1.05 17.01
CA GLY A 135 12.82 -0.23 17.68
C GLY A 135 12.19 -1.40 16.95
N ALA A 136 12.71 -2.60 17.16
CA ALA A 136 12.15 -3.85 16.66
C ALA A 136 10.75 -4.17 17.27
N ASP A 137 10.40 -3.51 18.36
CA ASP A 137 9.06 -3.51 18.95
C ASP A 137 7.99 -3.00 17.97
N THR A 138 8.33 -1.98 17.19
CA THR A 138 7.45 -1.46 16.14
C THR A 138 7.23 -2.48 15.02
N ASP A 139 8.27 -3.16 14.58
CA ASP A 139 8.17 -4.24 13.59
C ASP A 139 7.30 -5.38 14.12
N ALA A 140 7.50 -5.77 15.38
CA ALA A 140 6.70 -6.79 16.05
C ALA A 140 5.22 -6.38 16.19
N GLU A 141 4.95 -5.10 16.45
CA GLU A 141 3.57 -4.57 16.51
C GLU A 141 2.88 -4.69 15.14
N VAL A 142 3.55 -4.30 14.05
CA VAL A 142 2.99 -4.36 12.69
C VAL A 142 2.76 -5.82 12.28
N ILE A 143 3.70 -6.73 12.59
CA ILE A 143 3.52 -8.17 12.37
C ILE A 143 2.32 -8.71 13.16
N SER A 144 2.18 -8.31 14.42
CA SER A 144 1.06 -8.72 15.29
C SER A 144 -0.28 -8.20 14.76
N LEU A 145 -0.31 -6.99 14.20
CA LEU A 145 -1.47 -6.44 13.53
C LEU A 145 -1.88 -7.30 12.33
N ALA A 146 -0.92 -7.63 11.47
CA ALA A 146 -1.17 -8.45 10.28
C ALA A 146 -1.69 -9.84 10.67
N ASP A 147 -1.10 -10.49 11.66
CA ASP A 147 -1.55 -11.79 12.20
C ASP A 147 -2.97 -11.69 12.77
N SER A 148 -3.25 -10.64 13.55
CA SER A 148 -4.59 -10.39 14.14
C SER A 148 -5.65 -10.17 13.06
N LEU A 149 -5.34 -9.41 12.03
CA LEU A 149 -6.24 -9.16 10.88
C LEU A 149 -6.56 -10.47 10.17
N LEU A 150 -5.54 -11.24 9.80
CA LEU A 150 -5.71 -12.49 9.05
C LEU A 150 -6.47 -13.54 9.85
N LYS A 151 -6.19 -13.66 11.16
CA LYS A 151 -6.96 -14.53 12.05
C LYS A 151 -8.43 -14.14 12.17
N LYS A 152 -8.74 -12.85 12.29
CA LYS A 152 -10.13 -12.36 12.31
C LYS A 152 -10.88 -12.63 11.00
N LEU A 153 -10.17 -12.68 9.89
CA LEU A 153 -10.71 -13.07 8.59
C LEU A 153 -10.81 -14.60 8.40
N GLY A 154 -10.46 -15.38 9.43
CA GLY A 154 -10.50 -16.84 9.39
C GLY A 154 -9.37 -17.47 8.57
N LEU A 155 -8.31 -16.72 8.30
CA LEU A 155 -7.16 -17.21 7.52
C LEU A 155 -6.09 -17.79 8.45
N ASN A 156 -5.67 -19.02 8.17
CA ASN A 156 -4.55 -19.64 8.87
C ASN A 156 -3.28 -19.43 8.05
N VAL A 157 -2.37 -18.61 8.56
CA VAL A 157 -1.15 -18.19 7.86
C VAL A 157 0.09 -18.56 8.65
N LYS A 158 1.19 -18.78 7.96
CA LYS A 158 2.51 -19.03 8.56
C LYS A 158 3.37 -17.78 8.38
N LEU A 159 3.90 -17.26 9.49
CA LEU A 159 4.85 -16.16 9.46
C LEU A 159 6.23 -16.65 9.02
N HIS A 160 6.81 -15.98 8.02
CA HIS A 160 8.20 -16.11 7.62
C HIS A 160 8.87 -14.75 7.77
N ILE A 161 9.91 -14.69 8.59
CA ILE A 161 10.71 -13.46 8.78
C ILE A 161 11.96 -13.59 7.94
N ASN A 162 12.22 -12.59 7.11
CA ASN A 162 13.46 -12.45 6.37
C ASN A 162 13.94 -10.98 6.39
N SER A 163 15.14 -10.74 5.91
CA SER A 163 15.71 -9.42 5.80
C SER A 163 16.40 -9.27 4.44
N ILE A 164 16.27 -8.09 3.84
CA ILE A 164 17.03 -7.75 2.63
C ILE A 164 18.53 -7.58 2.93
N GLY A 165 18.87 -7.42 4.22
CA GLY A 165 20.23 -7.18 4.68
C GLY A 165 20.73 -5.75 4.42
N CYS A 166 21.87 -5.41 4.99
CA CYS A 166 22.62 -4.19 4.68
C CYS A 166 23.42 -4.36 3.38
N PRO A 167 23.99 -3.27 2.80
CA PRO A 167 24.84 -3.36 1.60
C PRO A 167 25.97 -4.39 1.71
N THR A 168 26.58 -4.51 2.89
CA THR A 168 27.65 -5.47 3.16
C THR A 168 27.14 -6.93 3.13
N CYS A 169 25.96 -7.18 3.73
CA CYS A 169 25.36 -8.50 3.75
C CYS A 169 24.84 -8.95 2.37
N ARG A 170 24.39 -7.98 1.54
CA ARG A 170 23.92 -8.28 0.16
C ARG A 170 25.02 -8.84 -0.73
N ALA A 171 26.25 -8.37 -0.59
CA ALA A 171 27.38 -8.87 -1.37
C ALA A 171 27.71 -10.35 -1.08
N ALA A 172 27.35 -10.85 0.10
CA ALA A 172 27.52 -12.24 0.49
C ALA A 172 26.31 -13.15 0.16
N TYR A 173 25.17 -12.54 -0.24
CA TYR A 173 23.91 -13.26 -0.50
C TYR A 173 23.67 -13.52 -1.99
N ASN A 174 24.37 -12.81 -2.89
CA ASN A 174 24.40 -13.01 -4.33
C ASN A 174 25.61 -13.88 -4.73
#